data_1651367bfa2317a062e96f2205a3bd7b
#
_entry.id   1651367bfa2317a062e96f2205a3bd7b
#
_cell.length_a   1.000
_cell.length_b   1.000
_cell.length_c   1.000
_cell.angle_alpha   90.00
_cell.angle_beta   90.00
_cell.angle_gamma   90.00
#
_symmetry.space_group_name_H-M   'P 1'
#
loop_
_entity.id
_entity.type
_entity.pdbx_description
1 polymer ?
#
loop_
_entity_poly.entity_id
_entity_poly.type
_entity_poly.pdbx_seq_one_letter_code
_entity_poly.pdbx_strand_id
1 'polypeptide(L)'
;MYTEKWTHIIIGGETYMFFFFLEEDTSTGSYTSPFDSIKQLDDEGNEYWYARDLQGILEYSEWRNFYKIIEKAKNACEASGHVVQSEFVDVNKLVDVGANLQRSIQDIVLSRYACYLIAMNGDPRKEVIAL
;
A
#
# COMPACT_ATOMS: atom_id res chain seq x y z
N MET A 1 -0.40 -13.68 18.96
CA MET A 1 -1.84 -13.43 19.00
C MET A 1 -2.14 -12.14 18.26
N TYR A 2 -3.20 -12.12 17.49
CA TYR A 2 -3.60 -10.94 16.74
C TYR A 2 -4.61 -10.14 17.53
N THR A 3 -4.46 -8.84 17.50
CA THR A 3 -5.42 -7.92 18.07
C THR A 3 -6.13 -7.19 16.94
N GLU A 4 -7.43 -7.20 16.96
CA GLU A 4 -8.25 -6.44 16.03
C GLU A 4 -8.26 -4.97 16.46
N LYS A 5 -7.97 -4.10 15.53
CA LYS A 5 -7.94 -2.67 15.80
C LYS A 5 -8.71 -1.89 14.76
N TRP A 6 -9.40 -0.89 15.23
CA TRP A 6 -10.03 0.12 14.39
C TRP A 6 -9.28 1.41 14.59
N THR A 7 -8.99 2.08 13.49
CA THR A 7 -8.40 3.40 13.55
C THR A 7 -9.24 4.39 12.75
N HIS A 8 -9.10 5.65 13.09
CA HIS A 8 -9.77 6.72 12.37
C HIS A 8 -8.75 7.43 11.50
N ILE A 9 -9.12 7.65 10.26
CA ILE A 9 -8.32 8.41 9.32
C ILE A 9 -9.17 9.57 8.84
N ILE A 10 -8.64 10.79 8.91
CA ILE A 10 -9.35 11.98 8.48
C ILE A 10 -8.86 12.37 7.09
N ILE A 11 -9.77 12.40 6.14
CA ILE A 11 -9.48 12.74 4.75
C ILE A 11 -10.51 13.76 4.30
N GLY A 12 -10.05 14.92 3.86
CA GLY A 12 -10.96 15.97 3.38
C GLY A 12 -11.97 16.45 4.40
N GLY A 13 -11.61 16.39 5.70
CA GLY A 13 -12.49 16.79 6.78
C GLY A 13 -13.47 15.72 7.23
N GLU A 14 -13.47 14.56 6.59
CA GLU A 14 -14.33 13.44 6.96
C GLU A 14 -13.52 12.36 7.65
N THR A 15 -14.14 11.67 8.61
CA THR A 15 -13.51 10.60 9.36
C THR A 15 -13.93 9.25 8.79
N TYR A 16 -12.95 8.43 8.47
CA TYR A 16 -13.17 7.08 7.99
C TYR A 16 -12.69 6.08 9.03
N MET A 17 -13.43 4.99 9.18
CA MET A 17 -13.03 3.87 10.04
C MET A 17 -12.21 2.90 9.21
N PHE A 18 -11.04 2.57 9.68
CA PHE A 18 -10.15 1.63 9.02
C PHE A 18 -9.86 0.48 9.97
N PHE A 19 -10.16 -0.74 9.54
CA PHE A 19 -9.96 -1.94 10.34
C PHE A 19 -8.64 -2.61 9.94
N PHE A 20 -7.87 -2.98 10.93
CA PHE A 20 -6.63 -3.73 10.70
C PHE A 20 -6.34 -4.66 11.86
N PHE A 21 -5.52 -5.67 11.57
CA PHE A 21 -5.02 -6.58 12.58
C PHE A 21 -3.65 -6.12 13.04
N LEU A 22 -3.46 -6.13 14.35
CA LEU A 22 -2.17 -5.84 14.95
C LEU A 22 -1.74 -7.06 15.72
N GLU A 23 -0.53 -7.52 15.49
CA GLU A 23 0.02 -8.59 16.28
C GLU A 23 0.53 -8.04 17.60
N GLU A 24 -0.02 -8.55 18.68
CA GLU A 24 0.49 -8.26 20.00
C GLU A 24 1.53 -9.31 20.34
N ASP A 25 2.73 -9.10 19.91
CA ASP A 25 3.77 -10.01 20.27
C ASP A 25 4.57 -9.43 21.42
N THR A 26 4.43 -10.05 22.54
CA THR A 26 5.19 -9.71 23.72
C THR A 26 6.36 -10.65 23.93
N SER A 27 6.50 -11.63 23.07
CA SER A 27 7.54 -12.63 23.26
C SER A 27 8.63 -12.47 22.19
N THR A 28 8.98 -13.48 21.54
CA THR A 28 10.05 -13.49 20.58
C THR A 28 9.57 -13.81 19.19
N GLY A 29 8.26 -13.80 19.00
CA GLY A 29 7.70 -14.12 17.72
C GLY A 29 8.17 -13.15 16.65
N SER A 30 8.61 -13.68 15.56
CA SER A 30 9.07 -12.91 14.43
C SER A 30 8.00 -12.78 13.37
N TYR A 31 6.73 -12.75 13.79
CA TYR A 31 5.66 -12.61 12.83
C TYR A 31 5.75 -11.26 12.15
N THR A 32 5.75 -11.30 10.85
CA THR A 32 5.71 -10.10 10.02
C THR A 32 4.41 -10.14 9.23
N SER A 33 3.62 -9.08 9.31
CA SER A 33 2.39 -9.01 8.52
C SER A 33 2.73 -9.01 7.03
N PRO A 34 1.80 -9.43 6.16
CA PRO A 34 2.04 -9.33 4.72
C PRO A 34 2.43 -7.92 4.27
N PHE A 35 1.82 -6.91 4.88
CA PHE A 35 2.15 -5.52 4.58
C PHE A 35 3.58 -5.19 4.98
N ASP A 36 3.99 -5.59 6.17
CA ASP A 36 5.36 -5.34 6.63
C ASP A 36 6.39 -6.13 5.82
N SER A 37 6.01 -7.30 5.32
CA SER A 37 6.93 -8.13 4.55
C SER A 37 7.35 -7.50 3.23
N ILE A 38 6.55 -6.60 2.68
CA ILE A 38 6.87 -5.92 1.43
C ILE A 38 7.41 -4.51 1.63
N LYS A 39 7.53 -4.08 2.88
CA LYS A 39 8.08 -2.76 3.19
C LYS A 39 9.53 -2.66 2.74
N GLN A 40 9.87 -1.53 2.13
CA GLN A 40 11.22 -1.21 1.72
C GLN A 40 11.74 -0.07 2.57
N LEU A 41 13.05 0.02 2.69
CA LEU A 41 13.70 1.14 3.37
C LEU A 41 14.72 1.76 2.41
N ASP A 42 14.77 3.07 2.36
CA ASP A 42 15.77 3.77 1.59
C ASP A 42 17.07 3.89 2.41
N ASP A 43 18.08 4.56 1.85
CA ASP A 43 19.39 4.72 2.49
C ASP A 43 19.32 5.52 3.78
N GLU A 44 18.29 6.34 3.94
CA GLU A 44 18.08 7.15 5.13
C GLU A 44 17.15 6.50 6.15
N GLY A 45 16.70 5.27 5.88
CA GLY A 45 15.80 4.55 6.76
C GLY A 45 14.32 4.92 6.58
N ASN A 46 13.97 5.67 5.57
CA ASN A 46 12.57 6.01 5.29
C ASN A 46 11.87 4.82 4.66
N GLU A 47 10.66 4.54 5.15
CA GLU A 47 9.89 3.42 4.64
C GLU A 47 9.10 3.80 3.39
N TYR A 48 8.96 2.83 2.50
CA TYR A 48 8.13 2.98 1.31
C TYR A 48 7.68 1.60 0.83
N TRP A 49 6.72 1.60 -0.08
CA TRP A 49 6.18 0.38 -0.67
C TRP A 49 6.07 0.55 -2.17
N TYR A 50 6.14 -0.58 -2.89
CA TYR A 50 5.85 -0.60 -4.31
C TYR A 50 4.39 -1.00 -4.54
N ALA A 51 3.73 -0.30 -5.44
CA ALA A 51 2.31 -0.56 -5.71
C ALA A 51 2.07 -1.97 -6.23
N ARG A 52 3.00 -2.51 -7.02
CA ARG A 52 2.82 -3.88 -7.54
C ARG A 52 2.91 -4.93 -6.44
N ASP A 53 3.72 -4.71 -5.45
CA ASP A 53 3.78 -5.59 -4.27
C ASP A 53 2.47 -5.50 -3.49
N LEU A 54 1.96 -4.28 -3.31
CA LEU A 54 0.69 -4.07 -2.62
C LEU A 54 -0.47 -4.70 -3.39
N GLN A 55 -0.44 -4.63 -4.71
CA GLN A 55 -1.41 -5.29 -5.57
C GLN A 55 -1.54 -6.77 -5.22
N GLY A 56 -0.41 -7.44 -5.06
CA GLY A 56 -0.39 -8.87 -4.72
C GLY A 56 -1.01 -9.15 -3.36
N ILE A 57 -0.70 -8.34 -2.36
CA ILE A 57 -1.24 -8.52 -1.01
C ILE A 57 -2.75 -8.30 -1.00
N LEU A 58 -3.22 -7.29 -1.70
CA LEU A 58 -4.64 -6.96 -1.75
C LEU A 58 -5.41 -7.83 -2.73
N GLU A 59 -4.73 -8.80 -3.34
CA GLU A 59 -5.33 -9.82 -4.20
C GLU A 59 -6.01 -9.28 -5.45
N TYR A 60 -5.43 -8.24 -6.04
CA TYR A 60 -5.87 -7.75 -7.35
C TYR A 60 -5.06 -8.44 -8.44
N SER A 61 -5.72 -9.22 -9.27
CA SER A 61 -5.04 -10.01 -10.30
C SER A 61 -4.55 -9.17 -11.46
N GLU A 62 -5.17 -8.02 -11.73
CA GLU A 62 -4.83 -7.21 -12.88
C GLU A 62 -4.41 -5.80 -12.48
N TRP A 63 -3.25 -5.40 -12.98
CA TRP A 63 -2.72 -4.06 -12.74
C TRP A 63 -3.68 -2.96 -13.18
N ARG A 64 -4.31 -3.14 -14.32
CA ARG A 64 -5.24 -2.14 -14.85
C ARG A 64 -6.37 -1.82 -13.87
N ASN A 65 -6.92 -2.85 -13.24
CA ASN A 65 -7.99 -2.67 -12.26
C ASN A 65 -7.46 -2.05 -10.97
N PHE A 66 -6.29 -2.47 -10.54
CA PHE A 66 -5.66 -1.91 -9.35
C PHE A 66 -5.27 -0.45 -9.58
N TYR A 67 -4.81 -0.11 -10.77
CA TYR A 67 -4.45 1.25 -11.12
C TYR A 67 -5.63 2.22 -10.99
N LYS A 68 -6.84 1.77 -11.33
CA LYS A 68 -8.04 2.59 -11.14
C LYS A 68 -8.27 2.94 -9.67
N ILE A 69 -7.97 2.01 -8.78
CA ILE A 69 -8.07 2.25 -7.35
C ILE A 69 -7.01 3.24 -6.90
N ILE A 70 -5.81 3.13 -7.44
CA ILE A 70 -4.73 4.08 -7.17
C ILE A 70 -5.15 5.50 -7.58
N GLU A 71 -5.82 5.64 -8.74
CA GLU A 71 -6.31 6.94 -9.18
C GLU A 71 -7.34 7.52 -8.21
N LYS A 72 -8.24 6.69 -7.69
CA LYS A 72 -9.18 7.12 -6.65
C LYS A 72 -8.46 7.57 -5.39
N ALA A 73 -7.43 6.82 -5.00
CA ALA A 73 -6.64 7.15 -3.82
C ALA A 73 -5.90 8.48 -4.02
N LYS A 74 -5.37 8.74 -5.22
CA LYS A 74 -4.74 10.02 -5.53
C LYS A 74 -5.73 11.17 -5.41
N ASN A 75 -6.95 10.99 -5.89
CA ASN A 75 -7.99 12.01 -5.76
C ASN A 75 -8.32 12.27 -4.29
N ALA A 76 -8.41 11.24 -3.48
CA ALA A 76 -8.64 11.39 -2.04
C ALA A 76 -7.48 12.11 -1.37
N CYS A 77 -6.26 11.81 -1.78
CA CYS A 77 -5.06 12.47 -1.27
C CYS A 77 -5.09 13.97 -1.55
N GLU A 78 -5.40 14.34 -2.77
CA GLU A 78 -5.51 15.74 -3.17
C GLU A 78 -6.62 16.44 -2.39
N ALA A 79 -7.78 15.80 -2.27
CA ALA A 79 -8.91 16.36 -1.54
C ALA A 79 -8.59 16.59 -0.06
N SER A 80 -7.69 15.80 0.51
CA SER A 80 -7.29 15.96 1.92
C SER A 80 -6.20 17.03 2.11
N GLY A 81 -5.75 17.66 1.05
CA GLY A 81 -4.73 18.70 1.12
C GLY A 81 -3.29 18.21 1.13
N HIS A 82 -3.08 16.93 0.89
CA HIS A 82 -1.74 16.35 0.78
C HIS A 82 -1.21 16.49 -0.65
N VAL A 83 0.11 16.53 -0.76
CA VAL A 83 0.76 16.62 -2.07
C VAL A 83 0.84 15.22 -2.67
N VAL A 84 0.09 14.98 -3.75
CA VAL A 84 0.03 13.67 -4.40
C VAL A 84 1.42 13.18 -4.81
N GLN A 85 2.24 14.06 -5.37
CA GLN A 85 3.57 13.70 -5.86
C GLN A 85 4.54 13.29 -4.75
N SER A 86 4.22 13.62 -3.50
CA SER A 86 5.02 13.19 -2.35
C SER A 86 4.62 11.82 -1.85
N GLU A 87 3.37 11.44 -2.09
CA GLU A 87 2.80 10.20 -1.56
C GLU A 87 2.80 9.08 -2.60
N PHE A 88 2.72 9.44 -3.89
CA PHE A 88 2.67 8.51 -5.01
C PHE A 88 3.71 8.93 -6.04
N VAL A 89 4.82 8.20 -6.12
CA VAL A 89 5.92 8.55 -7.02
C VAL A 89 6.03 7.52 -8.12
N ASP A 90 5.80 7.94 -9.36
CA ASP A 90 5.93 7.05 -10.51
C ASP A 90 7.38 6.64 -10.72
N VAL A 91 7.59 5.35 -10.92
CA VAL A 91 8.91 4.79 -11.21
C VAL A 91 8.80 3.73 -12.28
N ASN A 92 9.92 3.42 -12.91
CA ASN A 92 10.03 2.30 -13.84
C ASN A 92 11.00 1.29 -13.24
N LYS A 93 10.59 0.03 -13.26
CA LYS A 93 11.42 -1.08 -12.77
C LYS A 93 11.85 -1.95 -13.93
N LEU A 94 13.08 -2.44 -13.86
CA LEU A 94 13.55 -3.46 -14.76
C LEU A 94 13.24 -4.83 -14.17
N VAL A 95 12.56 -5.66 -14.95
CA VAL A 95 12.25 -7.03 -14.54
C VAL A 95 12.80 -8.01 -15.58
N ASP A 96 13.26 -9.16 -15.11
CA ASP A 96 13.73 -10.21 -15.99
C ASP A 96 12.54 -10.93 -16.61
N VAL A 97 12.58 -11.06 -17.94
CA VAL A 97 11.53 -11.76 -18.69
C VAL A 97 12.06 -13.03 -19.36
N GLY A 98 13.24 -13.50 -18.93
CA GLY A 98 13.87 -14.69 -19.46
C GLY A 98 14.91 -14.40 -20.53
N ALA A 99 15.75 -15.37 -20.85
CA ALA A 99 16.78 -15.30 -21.91
C ALA A 99 17.68 -14.07 -21.82
N ASN A 100 18.04 -13.64 -20.62
CA ASN A 100 18.86 -12.45 -20.34
C ASN A 100 18.23 -11.15 -20.85
N LEU A 101 16.92 -11.14 -21.05
CA LEU A 101 16.19 -9.95 -21.45
C LEU A 101 15.57 -9.28 -20.24
N GLN A 102 15.60 -7.97 -20.24
CA GLN A 102 14.96 -7.17 -19.21
C GLN A 102 13.89 -6.28 -19.85
N ARG A 103 12.80 -6.09 -19.13
CA ARG A 103 11.71 -5.25 -19.56
C ARG A 103 11.47 -4.19 -18.51
N SER A 104 11.22 -2.96 -18.94
CA SER A 104 10.82 -1.89 -18.06
C SER A 104 9.31 -1.95 -17.83
N ILE A 105 8.88 -1.94 -16.57
CA ILE A 105 7.47 -1.88 -16.22
C ILE A 105 7.21 -0.68 -15.33
N GLN A 106 6.01 -0.16 -15.43
CA GLN A 106 5.56 0.93 -14.57
C GLN A 106 5.33 0.41 -13.16
N ASP A 107 5.74 1.18 -12.17
CA ASP A 107 5.40 0.94 -10.77
C ASP A 107 5.25 2.29 -10.08
N ILE A 108 4.86 2.27 -8.83
CA ILE A 108 4.65 3.47 -8.04
C ILE A 108 5.23 3.24 -6.65
N VAL A 109 6.04 4.19 -6.21
CA VAL A 109 6.53 4.19 -4.83
C VAL A 109 5.48 4.89 -3.98
N LEU A 110 5.08 4.21 -2.91
CA LEU A 110 3.98 4.64 -2.04
C LEU A 110 4.48 4.92 -0.64
N SER A 111 3.97 5.97 -0.03
CA SER A 111 4.10 6.19 1.40
C SER A 111 3.11 5.29 2.15
N ARG A 112 3.26 5.21 3.47
CA ARG A 112 2.28 4.50 4.31
C ARG A 112 0.89 5.11 4.15
N TYR A 113 0.80 6.42 4.09
CA TYR A 113 -0.46 7.13 3.90
C TYR A 113 -1.11 6.74 2.56
N ALA A 114 -0.31 6.71 1.49
CA ALA A 114 -0.80 6.28 0.18
C ALA A 114 -1.37 4.86 0.21
N CYS A 115 -0.68 3.95 0.91
CA CYS A 115 -1.17 2.58 1.06
C CYS A 115 -2.52 2.53 1.76
N TYR A 116 -2.71 3.33 2.80
CA TYR A 116 -3.99 3.40 3.51
C TYR A 116 -5.09 3.91 2.58
N LEU A 117 -4.81 4.94 1.80
CA LEU A 117 -5.80 5.47 0.86
C LEU A 117 -6.19 4.45 -0.20
N ILE A 118 -5.21 3.69 -0.69
CA ILE A 118 -5.48 2.63 -1.66
C ILE A 118 -6.38 1.55 -1.05
N ALA A 119 -6.06 1.11 0.15
CA ALA A 119 -6.86 0.10 0.83
C ALA A 119 -8.29 0.59 1.09
N MET A 120 -8.44 1.84 1.49
CA MET A 120 -9.76 2.42 1.77
C MET A 120 -10.61 2.61 0.52
N ASN A 121 -9.99 2.80 -0.63
CA ASN A 121 -10.70 2.99 -1.90
C ASN A 121 -10.83 1.69 -2.71
N GLY A 122 -10.37 0.59 -2.15
CA GLY A 122 -10.43 -0.70 -2.81
C GLY A 122 -11.83 -1.33 -2.77
N ASP A 123 -11.90 -2.53 -3.30
CA ASP A 123 -13.14 -3.30 -3.33
C ASP A 123 -13.54 -3.67 -1.90
N PRO A 124 -14.70 -3.23 -1.41
CA PRO A 124 -15.13 -3.53 -0.04
C PRO A 124 -15.38 -5.02 0.22
N ARG A 125 -15.48 -5.83 -0.83
CA ARG A 125 -15.61 -7.28 -0.69
C ARG A 125 -14.30 -7.98 -0.43
N LYS A 126 -13.17 -7.30 -0.62
CA LYS A 126 -11.86 -7.87 -0.34
C LYS A 126 -11.50 -7.61 1.11
N GLU A 127 -10.95 -8.63 1.75
CA GLU A 127 -10.43 -8.46 3.08
C GLU A 127 -9.22 -7.53 3.04
N VAL A 128 -9.27 -6.51 3.87
CA VAL A 128 -8.10 -5.67 4.08
C VAL A 128 -7.29 -6.34 5.16
N ILE A 129 -6.16 -6.86 4.77
CA ILE A 129 -5.27 -7.55 5.68
C ILE A 129 -4.30 -6.55 6.25
N ALA A 130 -4.27 -6.44 7.54
CA ALA A 130 -3.31 -5.75 8.38
C ALA A 130 -2.38 -4.72 7.69
N LEU A 131 -2.81 -3.53 7.59
CA LEU A 131 -1.95 -2.43 7.14
C LEU A 131 -1.21 -1.77 8.29
#